data_8a7972ae5291d140e9a9120a9195be9a
#
_entry.id   8a7972ae5291d140e9a9120a9195be9a
#
_cell.length_a   1.000
_cell.length_b   1.000
_cell.length_c   1.000
_cell.angle_alpha   90.00
_cell.angle_beta   90.00
_cell.angle_gamma   90.00
#
_symmetry.space_group_name_H-M   'P 1'
#
loop_
_entity.id
_entity.type
_entity.pdbx_description
1 polymer ?
#
loop_
_entity_poly.entity_id
_entity_poly.type
_entity_poly.pdbx_seq_one_letter_code
_entity_poly.pdbx_strand_id
1 'polypeptide(L)'
;MKRLALLPCFLLVAACTAMKDPSGAIVDLQGVDRNRYEADLADCQRYADEVPVGKHVATGAVGGAAVGAVGGAVSGGNKTGIGQAAGVGAVYGGTVAGVSAVGEHRQVLRECLRGRGYRVLN
;
A
#
# COMPACT_ATOMS: atom_id res chain seq x y z
N MET A 1 6.75 -34.29 0.94
CA MET A 1 7.53 -33.31 0.19
C MET A 1 6.82 -31.95 -0.06
N LYS A 2 5.50 -31.86 0.03
CA LYS A 2 4.77 -30.59 -0.16
C LYS A 2 4.86 -29.58 1.00
N ARG A 3 5.24 -30.01 2.19
CA ARG A 3 5.32 -29.14 3.38
C ARG A 3 6.63 -28.33 3.48
N LEU A 4 7.66 -28.73 2.75
CA LEU A 4 8.97 -28.06 2.80
C LEU A 4 9.01 -26.78 1.94
N ALA A 5 8.11 -26.64 0.96
CA ALA A 5 8.04 -25.48 0.07
C ALA A 5 7.31 -24.27 0.70
N LEU A 6 6.58 -24.45 1.82
CA LEU A 6 5.86 -23.37 2.50
C LEU A 6 6.73 -22.58 3.49
N LEU A 7 7.83 -23.17 3.97
CA LEU A 7 8.73 -22.52 4.93
C LEU A 7 9.43 -21.27 4.38
N PRO A 8 9.97 -21.23 3.15
CA PRO A 8 10.62 -20.02 2.64
C PRO A 8 9.64 -18.88 2.37
N CYS A 9 8.35 -19.18 2.06
CA CYS A 9 7.34 -18.16 1.86
C CYS A 9 6.98 -17.43 3.17
N PHE A 10 6.98 -18.16 4.30
CA PHE A 10 6.71 -17.58 5.62
C PHE A 10 7.85 -16.70 6.12
N LEU A 11 9.10 -17.02 5.79
CA LEU A 11 10.29 -16.23 6.12
C LEU A 11 10.35 -14.91 5.33
N LEU A 12 9.86 -14.89 4.09
CA LEU A 12 9.79 -13.67 3.27
C LEU A 12 8.74 -12.68 3.78
N VAL A 13 7.63 -13.16 4.34
CA VAL A 13 6.59 -12.30 4.92
C VAL A 13 7.07 -11.65 6.23
N ALA A 14 7.87 -12.37 7.03
CA ALA A 14 8.42 -11.83 8.28
C ALA A 14 9.48 -10.72 8.06
N ALA A 15 10.16 -10.72 6.91
CA ALA A 15 11.15 -9.68 6.59
C ALA A 15 10.53 -8.30 6.29
N CYS A 16 9.25 -8.25 5.90
CA CYS A 16 8.56 -6.98 5.64
C CYS A 16 8.14 -6.23 6.92
N THR A 17 8.17 -6.88 8.10
CA THR A 17 7.77 -6.25 9.36
C THR A 17 8.86 -5.41 10.02
N ALA A 18 10.08 -5.42 9.49
CA ALA A 18 11.23 -4.68 10.04
C ALA A 18 11.34 -3.22 9.54
N MET A 19 10.36 -2.70 8.82
CA MET A 19 10.34 -1.29 8.43
C MET A 19 9.94 -0.41 9.62
N LYS A 20 10.94 0.27 10.15
CA LYS A 20 10.98 0.98 11.43
C LYS A 20 10.19 2.29 11.50
N ASP A 21 9.33 2.64 10.60
CA ASP A 21 8.37 3.73 10.76
C ASP A 21 7.23 3.59 9.75
N PRO A 22 6.07 3.08 10.16
CA PRO A 22 4.91 2.95 9.28
C PRO A 22 4.35 4.31 8.82
N SER A 23 4.69 5.40 9.52
CA SER A 23 4.19 6.73 9.22
C SER A 23 4.78 7.33 7.93
N GLY A 24 6.03 7.00 7.60
CA GLY A 24 6.74 7.57 6.46
C GLY A 24 6.91 9.10 6.51
N ALA A 25 6.60 9.72 7.65
CA ALA A 25 6.80 11.14 7.89
C ALA A 25 8.09 11.35 8.70
N ILE A 26 9.00 12.16 8.20
CA ILE A 26 10.21 12.59 8.91
C ILE A 26 9.89 13.92 9.59
N VAL A 27 9.82 13.91 10.92
CA VAL A 27 9.47 15.09 11.71
C VAL A 27 10.68 15.55 12.50
N ASP A 28 10.95 16.86 12.46
CA ASP A 28 11.95 17.48 13.32
C ASP A 28 11.40 17.59 14.74
N LEU A 29 11.99 16.83 15.66
CA LEU A 29 11.57 16.77 17.06
C LEU A 29 12.37 17.71 17.97
N GLN A 30 13.19 18.62 17.43
CA GLN A 30 13.93 19.57 18.25
C GLN A 30 12.96 20.53 18.97
N GLY A 31 13.02 20.53 20.29
CA GLY A 31 12.15 21.37 21.13
C GLY A 31 10.69 20.91 21.24
N VAL A 32 10.38 19.73 20.77
CA VAL A 32 9.02 19.14 20.83
C VAL A 32 8.91 18.21 22.03
N ASP A 33 7.79 18.31 22.76
CA ASP A 33 7.41 17.32 23.78
C ASP A 33 7.07 15.98 23.11
N ARG A 34 7.83 14.94 23.43
CA ARG A 34 7.66 13.61 22.82
C ARG A 34 6.32 12.98 23.14
N ASN A 35 5.81 13.12 24.36
CA ASN A 35 4.53 12.52 24.74
C ASN A 35 3.38 13.16 23.98
N ARG A 36 3.44 14.48 23.81
CA ARG A 36 2.48 15.22 22.99
C ARG A 36 2.56 14.82 21.52
N TYR A 37 3.78 14.68 20.99
CA TYR A 37 3.98 14.24 19.62
C TYR A 37 3.41 12.84 19.36
N GLU A 38 3.64 11.88 20.27
CA GLU A 38 3.12 10.52 20.13
C GLU A 38 1.59 10.49 20.15
N ALA A 39 0.94 11.29 21.01
CA ALA A 39 -0.51 11.43 21.02
C ALA A 39 -1.05 12.03 19.71
N ASP A 40 -0.41 13.12 19.25
CA ASP A 40 -0.78 13.80 18.01
C ASP A 40 -0.53 12.90 16.78
N LEU A 41 0.53 12.11 16.79
CA LEU A 41 0.83 11.14 15.74
C LEU A 41 -0.23 10.05 15.67
N ALA A 42 -0.63 9.49 16.83
CA ALA A 42 -1.68 8.48 16.90
C ALA A 42 -3.03 9.02 16.38
N ASP A 43 -3.34 10.26 16.69
CA ASP A 43 -4.55 10.92 16.17
C ASP A 43 -4.48 11.14 14.65
N CYS A 44 -3.35 11.61 14.13
CA CYS A 44 -3.16 11.80 12.70
C CYS A 44 -3.16 10.47 11.92
N GLN A 45 -2.66 9.38 12.53
CA GLN A 45 -2.75 8.06 11.96
C GLN A 45 -4.20 7.60 11.80
N ARG A 46 -5.06 7.86 12.80
CA ARG A 46 -6.49 7.53 12.70
C ARG A 46 -7.17 8.22 11.50
N TYR A 47 -6.85 9.50 11.23
CA TYR A 47 -7.35 10.19 10.04
C TYR A 47 -6.79 9.59 8.75
N ALA A 48 -5.50 9.23 8.73
CA ALA A 48 -4.90 8.59 7.57
C ALA A 48 -5.51 7.20 7.29
N ASP A 49 -5.87 6.45 8.33
CA ASP A 49 -6.51 5.12 8.23
C ASP A 49 -7.92 5.18 7.61
N GLU A 50 -8.53 6.36 7.53
CA GLU A 50 -9.78 6.55 6.78
C GLU A 50 -9.59 6.39 5.27
N VAL A 51 -8.34 6.47 4.76
CA VAL A 51 -8.04 6.17 3.36
C VAL A 51 -8.14 4.65 3.14
N PRO A 52 -9.11 4.17 2.34
CA PRO A 52 -9.41 2.75 2.22
C PRO A 52 -8.44 2.04 1.25
N VAL A 53 -7.16 1.92 1.63
CA VAL A 53 -6.09 1.33 0.80
C VAL A 53 -6.48 -0.05 0.26
N GLY A 54 -7.03 -0.92 1.11
CA GLY A 54 -7.46 -2.26 0.70
C GLY A 54 -8.54 -2.23 -0.38
N LYS A 55 -9.48 -1.31 -0.31
CA LYS A 55 -10.53 -1.13 -1.31
C LYS A 55 -9.95 -0.65 -2.65
N HIS A 56 -9.00 0.28 -2.62
CA HIS A 56 -8.30 0.74 -3.83
C HIS A 56 -7.52 -0.39 -4.49
N VAL A 57 -6.79 -1.20 -3.72
CA VAL A 57 -6.08 -2.39 -4.22
C VAL A 57 -7.05 -3.36 -4.88
N ALA A 58 -8.16 -3.69 -4.22
CA ALA A 58 -9.15 -4.63 -4.76
C ALA A 58 -9.79 -4.09 -6.05
N THR A 59 -10.18 -2.82 -6.09
CA THR A 59 -10.76 -2.19 -7.28
C THR A 59 -9.76 -2.15 -8.43
N GLY A 60 -8.48 -1.81 -8.14
CA GLY A 60 -7.42 -1.80 -9.14
C GLY A 60 -7.13 -3.19 -9.69
N ALA A 61 -7.15 -4.22 -8.84
CA ALA A 61 -6.94 -5.60 -9.26
C ALA A 61 -8.08 -6.08 -10.18
N VAL A 62 -9.34 -5.80 -9.83
CA VAL A 62 -10.49 -6.18 -10.65
C VAL A 62 -10.47 -5.46 -12.01
N GLY A 63 -10.21 -4.13 -12.01
CA GLY A 63 -10.09 -3.36 -13.24
C GLY A 63 -8.95 -3.84 -14.12
N GLY A 64 -7.77 -4.08 -13.53
CA GLY A 64 -6.61 -4.60 -14.23
C GLY A 64 -6.83 -5.99 -14.80
N ALA A 65 -7.53 -6.88 -14.07
CA ALA A 65 -7.91 -8.21 -14.57
C ALA A 65 -8.82 -8.11 -15.79
N ALA A 66 -9.83 -7.23 -15.75
CA ALA A 66 -10.76 -7.02 -16.86
C ALA A 66 -10.03 -6.53 -18.12
N VAL A 67 -9.17 -5.51 -17.97
CA VAL A 67 -8.35 -4.98 -19.08
C VAL A 67 -7.41 -6.05 -19.64
N GLY A 68 -6.74 -6.81 -18.77
CA GLY A 68 -5.85 -7.91 -19.16
C GLY A 68 -6.59 -9.01 -19.91
N ALA A 69 -7.81 -9.39 -19.47
CA ALA A 69 -8.63 -10.39 -20.13
C ALA A 69 -9.05 -9.94 -21.54
N VAL A 70 -9.52 -8.69 -21.68
CA VAL A 70 -9.89 -8.11 -22.99
C VAL A 70 -8.69 -8.07 -23.91
N GLY A 71 -7.53 -7.54 -23.43
CA GLY A 71 -6.29 -7.50 -24.20
C GLY A 71 -5.85 -8.88 -24.66
N GLY A 72 -5.90 -9.89 -23.79
CA GLY A 72 -5.57 -11.26 -24.14
C GLY A 72 -6.51 -11.84 -25.19
N ALA A 73 -7.82 -11.54 -25.12
CA ALA A 73 -8.81 -12.01 -26.09
C ALA A 73 -8.59 -11.38 -27.48
N VAL A 74 -8.38 -10.05 -27.52
CA VAL A 74 -8.14 -9.31 -28.77
C VAL A 74 -6.86 -9.76 -29.46
N SER A 75 -5.83 -10.13 -28.71
CA SER A 75 -4.57 -10.67 -29.23
C SER A 75 -4.67 -12.11 -29.75
N GLY A 76 -5.86 -12.70 -29.83
CA GLY A 76 -6.06 -14.06 -30.31
C GLY A 76 -5.65 -15.16 -29.31
N GLY A 77 -5.59 -14.80 -28.02
CA GLY A 77 -5.24 -15.72 -26.94
C GLY A 77 -6.27 -16.84 -26.75
N ASN A 78 -5.80 -18.05 -26.42
CA ASN A 78 -6.66 -19.13 -25.97
C ASN A 78 -7.09 -18.87 -24.51
N LYS A 79 -7.98 -19.71 -23.96
CA LYS A 79 -8.49 -19.55 -22.59
C LYS A 79 -7.40 -19.42 -21.55
N THR A 80 -6.29 -20.16 -21.68
CA THR A 80 -5.15 -20.11 -20.75
C THR A 80 -4.43 -18.78 -20.89
N GLY A 81 -4.17 -18.31 -22.11
CA GLY A 81 -3.50 -17.02 -22.36
C GLY A 81 -4.33 -15.84 -21.86
N ILE A 82 -5.65 -15.86 -22.05
CA ILE A 82 -6.56 -14.83 -21.52
C ILE A 82 -6.51 -14.82 -19.98
N GLY A 83 -6.53 -16.00 -19.34
CA GLY A 83 -6.42 -16.12 -17.89
C GLY A 83 -5.09 -15.59 -17.34
N GLN A 84 -3.97 -15.87 -18.02
CA GLN A 84 -2.66 -15.33 -17.63
C GLN A 84 -2.61 -13.82 -17.78
N ALA A 85 -3.11 -13.27 -18.89
CA ALA A 85 -3.16 -11.83 -19.13
C ALA A 85 -4.05 -11.10 -18.09
N ALA A 86 -5.18 -11.72 -17.71
CA ALA A 86 -6.02 -11.22 -16.64
C ALA A 86 -5.28 -11.22 -15.28
N GLY A 87 -4.55 -12.30 -14.97
CA GLY A 87 -3.75 -12.40 -13.75
C GLY A 87 -2.65 -11.34 -13.65
N VAL A 88 -1.92 -11.14 -14.74
CA VAL A 88 -0.88 -10.07 -14.80
C VAL A 88 -1.52 -8.70 -14.65
N GLY A 89 -2.64 -8.46 -15.33
CA GLY A 89 -3.39 -7.21 -15.23
C GLY A 89 -3.91 -6.96 -13.81
N ALA A 90 -4.39 -7.99 -13.11
CA ALA A 90 -4.82 -7.88 -11.72
C ALA A 90 -3.69 -7.47 -10.79
N VAL A 91 -2.52 -8.11 -10.92
CA VAL A 91 -1.35 -7.78 -10.09
C VAL A 91 -0.89 -6.34 -10.37
N TYR A 92 -0.76 -5.98 -11.64
CA TYR A 92 -0.33 -4.63 -12.01
C TYR A 92 -1.32 -3.56 -11.53
N GLY A 93 -2.62 -3.73 -11.83
CA GLY A 93 -3.66 -2.79 -11.44
C GLY A 93 -3.80 -2.65 -9.92
N GLY A 94 -3.75 -3.76 -9.19
CA GLY A 94 -3.76 -3.76 -7.72
C GLY A 94 -2.54 -3.06 -7.13
N THR A 95 -1.35 -3.29 -7.69
CA THR A 95 -0.11 -2.67 -7.22
C THR A 95 -0.13 -1.16 -7.45
N VAL A 96 -0.50 -0.70 -8.64
CA VAL A 96 -0.57 0.74 -8.96
C VAL A 96 -1.58 1.45 -8.06
N ALA A 97 -2.78 0.89 -7.91
CA ALA A 97 -3.81 1.45 -7.04
C ALA A 97 -3.39 1.45 -5.57
N GLY A 98 -2.70 0.40 -5.11
CA GLY A 98 -2.17 0.30 -3.76
C GLY A 98 -1.10 1.35 -3.48
N VAL A 99 -0.14 1.54 -4.38
CA VAL A 99 0.92 2.56 -4.23
C VAL A 99 0.31 3.96 -4.18
N SER A 100 -0.68 4.26 -5.02
CA SER A 100 -1.38 5.55 -5.01
C SER A 100 -2.11 5.79 -3.69
N ALA A 101 -2.85 4.79 -3.20
CA ALA A 101 -3.58 4.89 -1.94
C ALA A 101 -2.66 5.02 -0.72
N VAL A 102 -1.52 4.33 -0.71
CA VAL A 102 -0.49 4.49 0.34
C VAL A 102 0.12 5.90 0.27
N GLY A 103 0.30 6.45 -0.93
CA GLY A 103 0.73 7.84 -1.11
C GLY A 103 -0.24 8.83 -0.49
N GLU A 104 -1.53 8.65 -0.74
CA GLU A 104 -2.61 9.46 -0.17
C GLU A 104 -2.66 9.35 1.36
N HIS A 105 -2.63 8.13 1.90
CA HIS A 105 -2.56 7.88 3.34
C HIS A 105 -1.40 8.65 3.99
N ARG A 106 -0.20 8.58 3.41
CA ARG A 106 0.98 9.31 3.90
C ARG A 106 0.80 10.82 3.77
N GLN A 107 0.14 11.30 2.73
CA GLN A 107 -0.14 12.72 2.56
C GLN A 107 -1.08 13.24 3.65
N VAL A 108 -2.18 12.54 3.93
CA VAL A 108 -3.11 12.90 5.02
C VAL A 108 -2.38 12.99 6.35
N LEU A 109 -1.53 12.01 6.65
CA LEU A 109 -0.73 12.01 7.87
C LEU A 109 0.19 13.24 7.97
N ARG A 110 0.92 13.55 6.89
CA ARG A 110 1.83 14.71 6.85
C ARG A 110 1.09 16.03 7.00
N GLU A 111 -0.01 16.20 6.30
CA GLU A 111 -0.83 17.42 6.37
C GLU A 111 -1.43 17.61 7.77
N CYS A 112 -1.89 16.53 8.41
CA CYS A 112 -2.37 16.57 9.78
C CYS A 112 -1.27 17.03 10.74
N LEU A 113 -0.07 16.45 10.68
CA LEU A 113 1.07 16.84 11.52
C LEU A 113 1.50 18.28 11.27
N ARG A 114 1.52 18.73 10.02
CA ARG A 114 1.79 20.14 9.68
C ARG A 114 0.75 21.09 10.29
N GLY A 115 -0.53 20.69 10.19
CA GLY A 115 -1.64 21.47 10.78
C GLY A 115 -1.56 21.61 12.30
N ARG A 116 -0.90 20.64 12.98
CA ARG A 116 -0.62 20.70 14.42
C ARG A 116 0.67 21.47 14.77
N GLY A 117 1.37 22.01 13.77
CA GLY A 117 2.55 22.83 13.95
C GLY A 117 3.87 22.05 13.94
N TYR A 118 3.87 20.77 13.59
CA TYR A 118 5.10 19.98 13.47
C TYR A 118 5.83 20.29 12.16
N ARG A 119 7.16 20.32 12.24
CA ARG A 119 8.03 20.52 11.09
C ARG A 119 8.28 19.20 10.39
N VAL A 120 7.48 18.91 9.37
CA VAL A 120 7.61 17.71 8.53
C VAL A 120 8.60 18.00 7.40
N LEU A 121 9.65 17.17 7.28
CA LEU A 121 10.81 17.41 6.41
C LEU A 121 10.68 16.76 5.01
N ASN A 122 9.68 15.86 4.80
CA ASN A 122 9.48 15.18 3.51
C ASN A 122 8.08 15.40 2.93
#